data_02ab27580e1520cd5d312a351a5f6650
#
_entry.id   02ab27580e1520cd5d312a351a5f6650
#
_cell.length_a   1.000
_cell.length_b   1.000
_cell.length_c   1.000
_cell.angle_alpha   90.00
_cell.angle_beta   90.00
_cell.angle_gamma   90.00
#
_symmetry.space_group_name_H-M   'P 1'
#
loop_
_entity.id
_entity.type
_entity.pdbx_description
1 polymer ?
#
loop_
_entity_poly.entity_id
_entity_poly.type
_entity_poly.pdbx_seq_one_letter_code
_entity_poly.pdbx_strand_id
1 'polypeptide(L)'
;MTDGLVIDIEENSAYLSGVLDSNLVEELSHLIKQNPNVTDLVLVDIPGSVDQHATMEGARLIRRLGLNTHIAQTGYVLSGGVDLFLGGVERTIGAGAGVGVHAWSDGSRMKAANVNVADSIHAVYVNFYLEMGVPERFYWFSLDAAPADRVYFLSPEETYDYQLATQ
;
A
#
# COMPACT_ATOMS: atom_id res chain seq x y z
N MET A 1 11.93 19.06 2.00
CA MET A 1 11.68 18.37 3.26
C MET A 1 10.61 17.33 3.08
N THR A 2 10.94 16.13 3.34
CA THR A 2 9.93 15.08 3.32
C THR A 2 9.25 15.07 4.63
N ASP A 3 8.01 15.20 4.59
CA ASP A 3 7.27 15.38 5.80
C ASP A 3 6.68 14.08 6.30
N GLY A 4 7.08 12.93 5.80
CA GLY A 4 6.52 11.68 6.25
C GLY A 4 5.00 11.68 6.26
N LEU A 5 4.41 10.88 7.13
CA LEU A 5 2.96 10.82 7.23
C LEU A 5 2.40 11.96 8.05
N VAL A 6 1.32 12.54 7.55
CA VAL A 6 0.44 13.39 8.35
C VAL A 6 -0.63 12.46 8.92
N ILE A 7 -0.77 12.48 10.25
CA ILE A 7 -1.66 11.57 10.97
C ILE A 7 -2.65 12.37 11.79
N ASP A 8 -3.94 12.15 11.53
CA ASP A 8 -5.03 12.75 12.32
C ASP A 8 -5.79 11.64 13.02
N ILE A 9 -5.97 11.78 14.33
CA ILE A 9 -6.66 10.79 15.14
C ILE A 9 -8.08 11.25 15.39
N GLU A 10 -9.05 10.38 15.10
CA GLU A 10 -10.46 10.59 15.45
C GLU A 10 -10.98 9.29 16.06
N GLU A 11 -11.26 9.32 17.35
CA GLU A 11 -11.75 8.15 18.10
C GLU A 11 -10.78 6.98 17.94
N ASN A 12 -11.20 5.88 17.33
CA ASN A 12 -10.38 4.69 17.14
C ASN A 12 -9.78 4.58 15.74
N SER A 13 -9.83 5.67 14.97
CA SER A 13 -9.30 5.71 13.59
C SER A 13 -8.16 6.69 13.47
N ALA A 14 -7.17 6.34 12.68
CA ALA A 14 -6.07 7.23 12.30
C ALA A 14 -6.13 7.48 10.80
N TYR A 15 -6.20 8.74 10.41
CA TYR A 15 -6.25 9.15 9.01
C TYR A 15 -4.86 9.49 8.54
N LEU A 16 -4.40 8.83 7.48
CA LEU A 16 -3.02 8.90 7.00
C LEU A 16 -2.96 9.57 5.63
N SER A 17 -2.03 10.50 5.48
CA SER A 17 -1.71 11.12 4.19
C SER A 17 -0.21 11.36 4.10
N GLY A 18 0.35 11.32 2.90
CA GLY A 18 1.74 11.65 2.66
C GLY A 18 2.52 10.54 1.97
N VAL A 19 3.75 10.86 1.62
CA VAL A 19 4.67 9.91 0.98
C VAL A 19 5.23 8.96 2.03
N LEU A 20 5.29 7.67 1.70
CA LEU A 20 5.83 6.65 2.59
C LEU A 20 7.36 6.63 2.46
N ASP A 21 8.06 6.77 3.58
CA ASP A 21 9.52 6.82 3.59
C ASP A 21 10.09 5.79 4.57
N SER A 22 11.40 5.86 4.82
CA SER A 22 12.10 4.91 5.67
C SER A 22 11.70 4.99 7.14
N ASN A 23 10.98 6.02 7.55
CA ASN A 23 10.53 6.20 8.94
C ASN A 23 9.16 5.57 9.19
N LEU A 24 8.56 4.94 8.21
CA LEU A 24 7.17 4.44 8.28
C LEU A 24 6.92 3.51 9.45
N VAL A 25 7.77 2.49 9.64
CA VAL A 25 7.58 1.51 10.72
C VAL A 25 7.64 2.19 12.09
N GLU A 26 8.59 3.10 12.25
CA GLU A 26 8.75 3.86 13.49
C GLU A 26 7.54 4.76 13.74
N GLU A 27 7.06 5.43 12.70
CA GLU A 27 5.88 6.29 12.80
C GLU A 27 4.63 5.50 13.17
N LEU A 28 4.42 4.33 12.56
CA LEU A 28 3.28 3.48 12.88
C LEU A 28 3.37 2.92 14.30
N SER A 29 4.57 2.49 14.70
CA SER A 29 4.80 1.99 16.07
C SER A 29 4.50 3.06 17.10
N HIS A 30 4.97 4.27 16.86
CA HIS A 30 4.74 5.41 17.74
C HIS A 30 3.26 5.77 17.82
N LEU A 31 2.58 5.77 16.66
CA LEU A 31 1.15 6.05 16.57
C LEU A 31 0.36 5.13 17.51
N ILE A 32 0.57 3.82 17.40
CA ILE A 32 -0.18 2.85 18.19
C ILE A 32 0.21 2.90 19.67
N LYS A 33 1.48 3.14 19.95
CA LYS A 33 1.94 3.27 21.33
C LYS A 33 1.29 4.47 22.03
N GLN A 34 1.14 5.58 21.32
CA GLN A 34 0.52 6.80 21.85
C GLN A 34 -1.02 6.73 21.85
N ASN A 35 -1.59 5.89 20.97
CA ASN A 35 -3.03 5.80 20.79
C ASN A 35 -3.45 4.31 20.73
N PRO A 36 -3.37 3.59 21.87
CA PRO A 36 -3.59 2.14 21.86
C PRO A 36 -5.03 1.72 21.53
N ASN A 37 -5.96 2.65 21.52
CA ASN A 37 -7.34 2.38 21.15
C ASN A 37 -7.58 2.44 19.63
N VAL A 38 -6.58 2.85 18.83
CA VAL A 38 -6.73 2.88 17.39
C VAL A 38 -6.76 1.45 16.85
N THR A 39 -7.80 1.14 16.08
CA THR A 39 -8.00 -0.16 15.43
C THR A 39 -8.02 -0.07 13.92
N ASP A 40 -8.24 1.13 13.39
CA ASP A 40 -8.48 1.35 11.96
C ASP A 40 -7.58 2.45 11.43
N LEU A 41 -6.94 2.16 10.29
CA LEU A 41 -6.15 3.15 9.56
C LEU A 41 -6.92 3.51 8.29
N VAL A 42 -7.16 4.80 8.10
CA VAL A 42 -7.86 5.29 6.92
C VAL A 42 -6.84 6.02 6.03
N LEU A 43 -6.57 5.46 4.86
CA LEU A 43 -5.65 6.05 3.90
C LEU A 43 -6.41 7.06 3.05
N VAL A 44 -5.93 8.29 3.04
CA VAL A 44 -6.61 9.38 2.33
C VAL A 44 -5.85 9.77 1.08
N ASP A 45 -4.63 10.27 1.24
CA ASP A 45 -3.84 10.73 0.10
C ASP A 45 -2.41 10.19 0.23
N ILE A 46 -2.19 9.03 -0.36
CA ILE A 46 -0.89 8.34 -0.30
C ILE A 46 -0.37 8.21 -1.73
N PRO A 47 0.44 9.16 -2.21
CA PRO A 47 0.86 9.16 -3.62
C PRO A 47 1.91 8.11 -3.96
N GLY A 48 2.56 7.52 -2.98
CA GLY A 48 3.54 6.48 -3.22
C GLY A 48 4.54 6.32 -2.11
N SER A 49 5.59 5.57 -2.40
CA SER A 49 6.65 5.24 -1.45
C SER A 49 8.01 5.57 -2.07
N VAL A 50 8.93 6.06 -1.25
CA VAL A 50 10.33 6.24 -1.63
C VAL A 50 11.22 5.16 -1.02
N ASP A 51 10.65 4.24 -0.26
CA ASP A 51 11.35 3.10 0.34
C ASP A 51 10.40 1.90 0.38
N GLN A 52 10.48 1.06 -0.64
CA GLN A 52 9.56 -0.06 -0.80
C GLN A 52 9.73 -1.10 0.31
N HIS A 53 10.97 -1.34 0.75
CA HIS A 53 11.22 -2.27 1.85
C HIS A 53 10.51 -1.78 3.13
N ALA A 54 10.66 -0.52 3.46
CA ALA A 54 9.99 0.07 4.63
C ALA A 54 8.46 -0.03 4.50
N THR A 55 7.93 0.15 3.29
CA THR A 55 6.50 0.03 3.04
C THR A 55 6.00 -1.38 3.30
N MET A 56 6.71 -2.38 2.80
CA MET A 56 6.35 -3.79 3.05
C MET A 56 6.42 -4.13 4.54
N GLU A 57 7.45 -3.64 5.23
CA GLU A 57 7.57 -3.86 6.67
C GLU A 57 6.47 -3.14 7.46
N GLY A 58 6.06 -1.96 6.99
CA GLY A 58 4.92 -1.24 7.56
C GLY A 58 3.63 -2.03 7.42
N ALA A 59 3.39 -2.61 6.24
CA ALA A 59 2.22 -3.45 6.01
C ALA A 59 2.23 -4.69 6.91
N ARG A 60 3.39 -5.32 7.05
CA ARG A 60 3.53 -6.48 7.96
C ARG A 60 3.27 -6.10 9.40
N LEU A 61 3.73 -4.93 9.82
CA LEU A 61 3.45 -4.43 11.17
C LEU A 61 1.95 -4.20 11.38
N ILE A 62 1.28 -3.58 10.43
CA ILE A 62 -0.17 -3.35 10.49
C ILE A 62 -0.88 -4.69 10.71
N ARG A 63 -0.50 -5.72 9.97
CA ARG A 63 -1.10 -7.04 10.08
C ARG A 63 -0.81 -7.69 11.44
N ARG A 64 0.42 -7.61 11.92
CA ARG A 64 0.78 -8.15 13.24
C ARG A 64 0.01 -7.48 14.37
N LEU A 65 -0.25 -6.20 14.23
CA LEU A 65 -1.01 -5.44 15.25
C LEU A 65 -2.52 -5.66 15.14
N GLY A 66 -2.98 -6.38 14.11
CA GLY A 66 -4.39 -6.67 13.93
C GLY A 66 -5.22 -5.49 13.48
N LEU A 67 -4.60 -4.49 12.86
CA LEU A 67 -5.30 -3.28 12.42
C LEU A 67 -6.02 -3.51 11.10
N ASN A 68 -7.10 -2.77 10.91
CA ASN A 68 -7.84 -2.75 9.65
C ASN A 68 -7.43 -1.54 8.84
N THR A 69 -7.54 -1.63 7.52
CA THR A 69 -7.23 -0.51 6.62
C THR A 69 -8.43 -0.18 5.76
N HIS A 70 -8.60 1.11 5.50
CA HIS A 70 -9.68 1.63 4.67
C HIS A 70 -9.11 2.69 3.75
N ILE A 71 -9.63 2.76 2.52
CA ILE A 71 -9.34 3.88 1.65
C ILE A 71 -10.59 4.77 1.66
N ALA A 72 -10.40 6.04 2.03
CA ALA A 72 -11.51 6.99 2.11
C ALA A 72 -12.18 7.18 0.75
N GLN A 73 -13.47 7.50 0.74
CA GLN A 73 -14.20 7.76 -0.51
C GLN A 73 -13.53 8.83 -1.38
N THR A 74 -12.97 9.84 -0.75
CA THR A 74 -12.21 10.90 -1.42
C THR A 74 -10.74 10.52 -1.55
N GLY A 75 -10.37 9.29 -1.21
CA GLY A 75 -9.00 8.83 -1.14
C GLY A 75 -8.36 8.65 -2.50
N TYR A 76 -7.04 8.79 -2.48
CA TYR A 76 -6.20 8.67 -3.65
C TYR A 76 -4.94 7.93 -3.22
N VAL A 77 -4.91 6.63 -3.44
CA VAL A 77 -3.85 5.75 -2.93
C VAL A 77 -3.17 5.09 -4.11
N LEU A 78 -1.89 5.37 -4.28
CA LEU A 78 -1.14 4.98 -5.47
C LEU A 78 0.10 4.19 -5.10
N SER A 79 0.46 3.24 -5.96
CA SER A 79 1.76 2.57 -5.93
C SER A 79 2.03 1.90 -4.58
N GLY A 80 3.12 2.28 -3.89
CA GLY A 80 3.43 1.76 -2.56
C GLY A 80 2.34 1.97 -1.53
N GLY A 81 1.49 3.00 -1.72
CA GLY A 81 0.33 3.22 -0.87
C GLY A 81 -0.65 2.05 -0.91
N VAL A 82 -0.82 1.44 -2.08
CA VAL A 82 -1.65 0.24 -2.22
C VAL A 82 -1.03 -0.90 -1.41
N ASP A 83 0.29 -1.07 -1.48
CA ASP A 83 0.98 -2.13 -0.74
C ASP A 83 0.79 -1.96 0.77
N LEU A 84 0.87 -0.75 1.27
CA LEU A 84 0.61 -0.49 2.69
C LEU A 84 -0.83 -0.85 3.07
N PHE A 85 -1.79 -0.48 2.24
CA PHE A 85 -3.21 -0.79 2.44
C PHE A 85 -3.42 -2.30 2.61
N LEU A 86 -2.68 -3.11 1.85
CA LEU A 86 -2.81 -4.57 1.89
C LEU A 86 -2.42 -5.19 3.24
N GLY A 87 -1.73 -4.45 4.11
CA GLY A 87 -1.41 -4.90 5.45
C GLY A 87 -2.62 -5.08 6.35
N GLY A 88 -3.73 -4.43 6.06
CA GLY A 88 -4.92 -4.52 6.89
C GLY A 88 -5.49 -5.93 6.97
N VAL A 89 -5.98 -6.29 8.16
CA VAL A 89 -6.66 -7.57 8.37
C VAL A 89 -7.99 -7.56 7.61
N GLU A 90 -8.82 -6.57 7.89
CA GLU A 90 -9.98 -6.26 7.06
C GLU A 90 -9.64 -5.02 6.24
N ARG A 91 -10.05 -5.03 4.98
CA ARG A 91 -9.70 -3.97 4.03
C ARG A 91 -10.94 -3.52 3.28
N THR A 92 -11.21 -2.23 3.30
CA THR A 92 -12.35 -1.65 2.57
C THR A 92 -11.89 -0.50 1.69
N ILE A 93 -12.56 -0.34 0.57
CA ILE A 93 -12.27 0.75 -0.38
C ILE A 93 -13.55 1.57 -0.53
N GLY A 94 -13.47 2.86 -0.20
CA GLY A 94 -14.62 3.76 -0.32
C GLY A 94 -15.04 3.93 -1.79
N ALA A 95 -16.34 4.04 -2.01
CA ALA A 95 -16.87 4.21 -3.36
C ALA A 95 -16.34 5.51 -3.97
N GLY A 96 -15.77 5.40 -5.17
CA GLY A 96 -15.21 6.55 -5.87
C GLY A 96 -13.74 6.81 -5.57
N ALA A 97 -13.12 6.07 -4.64
CA ALA A 97 -11.71 6.24 -4.33
C ALA A 97 -10.82 5.85 -5.52
N GLY A 98 -9.70 6.56 -5.67
CA GLY A 98 -8.70 6.23 -6.66
C GLY A 98 -7.68 5.24 -6.10
N VAL A 99 -7.57 4.08 -6.71
CA VAL A 99 -6.59 3.06 -6.33
C VAL A 99 -5.74 2.77 -7.56
N GLY A 100 -4.50 3.21 -7.53
CA GLY A 100 -3.66 3.20 -8.72
C GLY A 100 -2.42 2.35 -8.60
N VAL A 101 -2.08 1.68 -9.69
CA VAL A 101 -0.89 0.83 -9.77
C VAL A 101 -0.07 1.15 -11.00
N HIS A 102 1.21 0.80 -10.95
CA HIS A 102 2.12 0.89 -12.08
C HIS A 102 3.33 0.00 -11.82
N ALA A 103 4.12 -0.24 -12.88
CA ALA A 103 5.38 -0.96 -12.73
C ALA A 103 6.32 -0.16 -11.82
N TRP A 104 7.02 -0.85 -10.94
CA TRP A 104 7.97 -0.20 -10.05
C TRP A 104 9.24 0.23 -10.81
N SER A 105 9.93 1.18 -10.21
CA SER A 105 11.28 1.60 -10.62
C SER A 105 12.05 1.89 -9.34
N ASP A 106 13.34 1.58 -9.33
CA ASP A 106 14.17 1.74 -8.13
C ASP A 106 14.85 3.10 -8.06
N GLY A 107 14.46 4.05 -8.90
CA GLY A 107 15.08 5.37 -8.95
C GLY A 107 16.37 5.42 -9.74
N SER A 108 16.88 4.25 -10.17
CA SER A 108 18.01 4.15 -11.09
C SER A 108 17.49 3.93 -12.51
N ARG A 109 18.25 3.24 -13.35
CA ARG A 109 17.78 2.88 -14.69
C ARG A 109 17.04 1.56 -14.73
N MET A 110 16.98 0.86 -13.62
CA MET A 110 16.28 -0.43 -13.54
C MET A 110 14.79 -0.19 -13.45
N LYS A 111 14.04 -0.80 -14.37
CA LYS A 111 12.58 -0.79 -14.37
C LYS A 111 12.08 -2.22 -14.36
N ALA A 112 10.98 -2.46 -13.67
CA ALA A 112 10.41 -3.81 -13.55
C ALA A 112 10.21 -4.48 -14.89
N ALA A 113 9.74 -3.74 -15.90
CA ALA A 113 9.48 -4.28 -17.23
C ALA A 113 10.75 -4.82 -17.92
N ASN A 114 11.94 -4.39 -17.50
CA ASN A 114 13.21 -4.78 -18.07
C ASN A 114 13.92 -5.86 -17.26
N VAL A 115 13.33 -6.30 -16.14
CA VAL A 115 13.90 -7.33 -15.28
C VAL A 115 13.35 -8.68 -15.67
N ASN A 116 14.24 -9.67 -15.82
CA ASN A 116 13.86 -11.02 -16.19
C ASN A 116 12.84 -11.56 -15.17
N VAL A 117 11.80 -12.25 -15.65
CA VAL A 117 10.75 -12.80 -14.77
C VAL A 117 11.30 -13.81 -13.75
N ALA A 118 12.47 -14.41 -14.01
CA ALA A 118 13.09 -15.33 -13.08
C ALA A 118 13.94 -14.62 -12.02
N ASP A 119 14.08 -13.30 -12.09
CA ASP A 119 14.90 -12.56 -11.14
C ASP A 119 14.28 -12.59 -9.74
N SER A 120 15.14 -12.77 -8.72
CA SER A 120 14.71 -12.88 -7.33
C SER A 120 14.00 -11.64 -6.80
N ILE A 121 14.19 -10.47 -7.42
CA ILE A 121 13.49 -9.25 -6.99
C ILE A 121 11.98 -9.39 -7.18
N HIS A 122 11.52 -10.06 -8.22
CA HIS A 122 10.11 -10.32 -8.41
C HIS A 122 9.55 -11.19 -7.29
N ALA A 123 10.33 -12.15 -6.81
CA ALA A 123 9.92 -13.03 -5.71
C ALA A 123 9.65 -12.24 -4.42
N VAL A 124 10.40 -11.18 -4.18
CA VAL A 124 10.18 -10.32 -3.00
C VAL A 124 8.77 -9.74 -3.03
N TYR A 125 8.34 -9.25 -4.19
CA TYR A 125 6.99 -8.70 -4.34
C TYR A 125 5.92 -9.78 -4.29
N VAL A 126 6.12 -10.87 -5.02
CA VAL A 126 5.15 -11.97 -5.06
C VAL A 126 4.92 -12.53 -3.67
N ASN A 127 5.99 -12.79 -2.92
CA ASN A 127 5.88 -13.31 -1.57
C ASN A 127 5.14 -12.34 -0.65
N PHE A 128 5.40 -11.05 -0.77
CA PHE A 128 4.69 -10.04 0.00
C PHE A 128 3.19 -10.10 -0.28
N TYR A 129 2.79 -10.13 -1.56
CA TYR A 129 1.37 -10.18 -1.90
C TYR A 129 0.71 -11.46 -1.37
N LEU A 130 1.38 -12.60 -1.50
CA LEU A 130 0.86 -13.86 -0.96
C LEU A 130 0.68 -13.78 0.56
N GLU A 131 1.62 -13.18 1.28
CA GLU A 131 1.49 -12.96 2.73
C GLU A 131 0.24 -12.16 3.06
N MET A 132 -0.12 -11.20 2.20
CA MET A 132 -1.27 -10.32 2.41
C MET A 132 -2.58 -10.91 1.88
N GLY A 133 -2.55 -12.15 1.40
CA GLY A 133 -3.73 -12.81 0.87
C GLY A 133 -4.13 -12.37 -0.53
N VAL A 134 -3.18 -11.80 -1.27
CA VAL A 134 -3.41 -11.29 -2.62
C VAL A 134 -2.74 -12.24 -3.62
N PRO A 135 -3.45 -12.66 -4.67
CA PRO A 135 -2.88 -13.64 -5.61
C PRO A 135 -1.71 -13.07 -6.40
N GLU A 136 -0.80 -13.95 -6.78
CA GLU A 136 0.40 -13.59 -7.54
C GLU A 136 0.06 -12.84 -8.83
N ARG A 137 -1.02 -13.21 -9.48
CA ARG A 137 -1.44 -12.58 -10.76
C ARG A 137 -1.63 -11.06 -10.64
N PHE A 138 -1.92 -10.55 -9.43
CA PHE A 138 -2.01 -9.11 -9.21
C PHE A 138 -0.67 -8.42 -9.46
N TYR A 139 0.43 -9.02 -9.00
CA TYR A 139 1.74 -8.44 -9.22
C TYR A 139 2.04 -8.30 -10.72
N TRP A 140 1.88 -9.40 -11.47
CA TRP A 140 2.17 -9.37 -12.90
C TRP A 140 1.25 -8.42 -13.64
N PHE A 141 -0.01 -8.34 -13.23
CA PHE A 141 -0.95 -7.36 -13.78
C PHE A 141 -0.43 -5.94 -13.54
N SER A 142 0.03 -5.63 -12.34
CA SER A 142 0.49 -4.27 -12.00
C SER A 142 1.70 -3.84 -12.83
N LEU A 143 2.56 -4.77 -13.21
CA LEU A 143 3.71 -4.46 -14.07
C LEU A 143 3.28 -4.12 -15.50
N ASP A 144 2.21 -4.74 -15.97
CA ASP A 144 1.73 -4.55 -17.35
C ASP A 144 0.71 -3.42 -17.46
N ALA A 145 0.06 -3.04 -16.36
CA ALA A 145 -1.04 -2.09 -16.39
C ALA A 145 -0.61 -0.68 -16.81
N ALA A 146 0.56 -0.24 -16.33
CA ALA A 146 1.12 1.05 -16.69
C ALA A 146 2.63 1.05 -16.44
N PRO A 147 3.40 1.81 -17.23
CA PRO A 147 4.83 1.99 -16.97
C PRO A 147 5.05 2.80 -15.69
N ALA A 148 6.30 2.83 -15.23
CA ALA A 148 6.66 3.45 -13.95
C ALA A 148 6.31 4.94 -13.86
N ASP A 149 6.16 5.63 -14.99
CA ASP A 149 5.86 7.06 -15.04
C ASP A 149 4.37 7.37 -15.25
N ARG A 150 3.51 6.34 -15.20
CA ARG A 150 2.07 6.49 -15.34
C ARG A 150 1.34 5.68 -14.28
N VAL A 151 0.03 5.86 -14.20
CA VAL A 151 -0.79 5.15 -13.21
C VAL A 151 -2.02 4.58 -13.91
N TYR A 152 -2.30 3.32 -13.61
CA TYR A 152 -3.55 2.68 -14.00
C TYR A 152 -4.46 2.62 -12.78
N PHE A 153 -5.65 3.19 -12.90
CA PHE A 153 -6.64 3.15 -11.81
C PHE A 153 -7.50 1.91 -11.93
N LEU A 154 -7.51 1.14 -10.84
CA LEU A 154 -8.28 -0.11 -10.78
C LEU A 154 -9.77 0.19 -10.71
N SER A 155 -10.55 -0.61 -11.44
CA SER A 155 -12.01 -0.59 -11.30
C SER A 155 -12.42 -1.29 -10.01
N PRO A 156 -13.65 -1.05 -9.50
CA PRO A 156 -14.16 -1.80 -8.36
C PRO A 156 -14.13 -3.32 -8.57
N GLU A 157 -14.43 -3.76 -9.80
CA GLU A 157 -14.40 -5.18 -10.16
C GLU A 157 -12.99 -5.75 -10.03
N GLU A 158 -11.98 -5.00 -10.46
CA GLU A 158 -10.59 -5.43 -10.36
C GLU A 158 -10.13 -5.51 -8.90
N THR A 159 -10.51 -4.54 -8.07
CA THR A 159 -10.16 -4.59 -6.64
C THR A 159 -10.77 -5.81 -5.96
N TYR A 160 -11.95 -6.21 -6.37
CA TYR A 160 -12.61 -7.41 -5.88
C TYR A 160 -11.92 -8.67 -6.41
N ASP A 161 -11.69 -8.74 -7.72
CA ASP A 161 -11.11 -9.93 -8.37
C ASP A 161 -9.71 -10.25 -7.88
N TYR A 162 -8.92 -9.22 -7.57
CA TYR A 162 -7.58 -9.39 -7.03
C TYR A 162 -7.56 -9.50 -5.51
N GLN A 163 -8.72 -9.44 -4.86
CA GLN A 163 -8.84 -9.59 -3.41
C GLN A 163 -8.09 -8.49 -2.64
N LEU A 164 -8.03 -7.29 -3.21
CA LEU A 164 -7.40 -6.15 -2.52
C LEU A 164 -8.27 -5.71 -1.35
N ALA A 165 -9.58 -5.70 -1.53
CA ALA A 165 -10.54 -5.46 -0.47
C ALA A 165 -11.10 -6.77 0.04
N THR A 166 -11.39 -6.83 1.35
CA THR A 166 -11.99 -8.02 1.99
C THR A 166 -13.51 -7.90 2.09
N GLN A 167 -14.03 -6.71 1.80
CA GLN A 167 -15.47 -6.46 1.83
C GLN A 167 -15.89 -5.67 0.59
#